data_9859eac993514c3cb08d66340f504f00
#
_entry.id   9859eac993514c3cb08d66340f504f00
#
_cell.length_a   1.000
_cell.length_b   1.000
_cell.length_c   1.000
_cell.angle_alpha   90.00
_cell.angle_beta   90.00
_cell.angle_gamma   90.00
#
_symmetry.space_group_name_H-M   'P 1'
#
loop_
_entity.id
_entity.type
_entity.pdbx_description
1 polymer ?
#
loop_
_entity_poly.entity_id
_entity_poly.type
_entity_poly.pdbx_seq_one_letter_code
_entity_poly.pdbx_strand_id
1 'polypeptide(L)'
;MAERRMPFNVSELKEVAAKALNKPVEDIKMLRKIAEGGFNRILEVTMNDGASILARLPCPLTVPRRLAVASEVAALDLLRANGIPVPQVLAYSTGKNAISAEYMLMEKMTGKPLSCVWVHLTDDERFKILHQIVTMEAKLFAMELPASGSIYYSYDLPPTMPRIDIPGFDNGLCIGSICTLSVAVRRTQRSGHRPWSSY
;
A
#
# COMPACT_ATOMS: atom_id res chain seq x y z
N MET A 1 15.06 -15.18 -11.74
CA MET A 1 14.96 -13.71 -12.03
C MET A 1 13.82 -13.35 -13.00
N ALA A 2 13.29 -14.25 -13.82
CA ALA A 2 12.17 -13.94 -14.74
C ALA A 2 10.82 -13.65 -14.04
N GLU A 3 10.61 -14.13 -12.83
CA GLU A 3 9.33 -14.02 -12.10
C GLU A 3 9.06 -12.62 -11.50
N ARG A 4 10.08 -11.76 -11.43
CA ARG A 4 9.94 -10.37 -10.96
C ARG A 4 9.60 -9.37 -12.06
N ARG A 5 9.48 -9.80 -13.31
CA ARG A 5 8.96 -8.93 -14.36
C ARG A 5 7.49 -8.65 -14.08
N MET A 6 7.22 -7.43 -13.72
CA MET A 6 5.88 -6.89 -13.53
C MET A 6 5.56 -5.98 -14.72
N PRO A 7 5.02 -6.54 -15.82
CA PRO A 7 4.57 -5.72 -16.92
C PRO A 7 3.35 -4.92 -16.46
N PHE A 8 3.36 -3.63 -16.69
CA PHE A 8 2.24 -2.74 -16.50
C PHE A 8 2.25 -1.67 -17.59
N ASN A 9 1.10 -1.08 -17.88
CA ASN A 9 0.99 -0.03 -18.85
C ASN A 9 1.45 1.29 -18.27
N VAL A 10 2.63 1.76 -18.68
CA VAL A 10 3.26 2.99 -18.20
C VAL A 10 2.45 4.22 -18.61
N SER A 11 1.90 4.26 -19.83
CA SER A 11 1.10 5.38 -20.32
C SER A 11 -0.15 5.54 -19.48
N GLU A 12 -0.88 4.47 -19.22
CA GLU A 12 -2.07 4.49 -18.37
C GLU A 12 -1.76 4.88 -16.92
N LEU A 13 -0.61 4.44 -16.39
CA LEU A 13 -0.19 4.87 -15.06
C LEU A 13 0.04 6.39 -15.01
N LYS A 14 0.64 6.97 -16.05
CA LYS A 14 0.85 8.42 -16.16
C LYS A 14 -0.49 9.17 -16.23
N GLU A 15 -1.45 8.68 -17.04
CA GLU A 15 -2.79 9.27 -17.15
C GLU A 15 -3.50 9.30 -15.80
N VAL A 16 -3.52 8.15 -15.09
CA VAL A 16 -4.15 8.08 -13.78
C VAL A 16 -3.45 8.96 -12.74
N ALA A 17 -2.12 9.05 -12.80
CA ALA A 17 -1.34 9.91 -11.90
C ALA A 17 -1.61 11.41 -12.16
N ALA A 18 -1.65 11.82 -13.41
CA ALA A 18 -1.97 13.19 -13.80
C ALA A 18 -3.40 13.57 -13.37
N LYS A 19 -4.37 12.68 -13.61
CA LYS A 19 -5.74 12.85 -13.16
C LYS A 19 -5.86 12.97 -11.65
N ALA A 20 -5.12 12.17 -10.88
CA ALA A 20 -5.12 12.22 -9.42
C ALA A 20 -4.59 13.55 -8.87
N LEU A 21 -3.75 14.25 -9.65
CA LEU A 21 -3.24 15.58 -9.33
C LEU A 21 -4.05 16.72 -9.97
N ASN A 22 -5.12 16.42 -10.73
CA ASN A 22 -5.89 17.39 -11.54
C ASN A 22 -4.99 18.19 -12.50
N LYS A 23 -4.06 17.50 -13.17
CA LYS A 23 -3.09 18.09 -14.10
C LYS A 23 -3.09 17.34 -15.43
N PRO A 24 -2.66 17.99 -16.54
CA PRO A 24 -2.49 17.30 -17.82
C PRO A 24 -1.30 16.30 -17.75
N VAL A 25 -1.38 15.24 -18.53
CA VAL A 25 -0.34 14.20 -18.57
C VAL A 25 0.98 14.71 -19.14
N GLU A 26 0.92 15.71 -19.99
CA GLU A 26 2.06 16.40 -20.61
C GLU A 26 2.94 17.12 -19.58
N ASP A 27 2.37 17.46 -18.42
CA ASP A 27 3.09 18.07 -17.30
C ASP A 27 3.91 17.05 -16.49
N ILE A 28 3.86 15.77 -16.81
CA ILE A 28 4.72 14.78 -16.16
C ILE A 28 6.16 14.94 -16.66
N LYS A 29 6.98 15.49 -15.77
CA LYS A 29 8.42 15.67 -16.01
C LYS A 29 9.17 14.34 -15.98
N MET A 30 8.85 13.48 -15.02
CA MET A 30 9.61 12.26 -14.77
C MET A 30 8.77 11.17 -14.10
N LEU A 31 8.99 9.94 -14.53
CA LEU A 31 8.58 8.72 -13.84
C LEU A 31 9.82 7.89 -13.55
N ARG A 32 10.14 7.64 -12.29
CA ARG A 32 11.30 6.83 -11.92
C ARG A 32 10.97 5.79 -10.86
N LYS A 33 11.65 4.66 -10.90
CA LYS A 33 11.60 3.67 -9.82
C LYS A 33 12.51 4.15 -8.68
N ILE A 34 11.95 4.28 -7.47
CA ILE A 34 12.70 4.70 -6.28
C ILE A 34 13.00 3.53 -5.34
N ALA A 35 12.15 2.50 -5.33
CA ALA A 35 12.37 1.31 -4.52
C ALA A 35 11.71 0.07 -5.15
N GLU A 36 12.27 -1.09 -4.85
CA GLU A 36 11.68 -2.39 -5.20
C GLU A 36 12.06 -3.41 -4.12
N GLY A 37 11.06 -3.94 -3.46
CA GLY A 37 11.19 -4.97 -2.42
C GLY A 37 10.55 -6.29 -2.82
N GLY A 38 10.43 -7.20 -1.86
CA GLY A 38 9.79 -8.50 -2.07
C GLY A 38 8.31 -8.43 -2.44
N PHE A 39 7.61 -7.42 -1.95
CA PHE A 39 6.15 -7.29 -2.09
C PHE A 39 5.70 -6.17 -3.02
N ASN A 40 6.50 -5.13 -3.20
CA ASN A 40 6.08 -3.91 -3.90
C ASN A 40 7.19 -3.30 -4.74
N ARG A 41 6.77 -2.63 -5.81
CA ARG A 41 7.59 -1.66 -6.56
C ARG A 41 7.03 -0.27 -6.31
N ILE A 42 7.89 0.69 -6.00
CA ILE A 42 7.53 2.09 -5.77
C ILE A 42 8.10 2.93 -6.90
N LEU A 43 7.23 3.66 -7.55
CA LEU A 43 7.57 4.63 -8.59
C LEU A 43 7.24 6.03 -8.08
N GLU A 44 8.05 6.99 -8.43
CA GLU A 44 7.78 8.41 -8.20
C GLU A 44 7.38 9.05 -9.54
N VAL A 45 6.25 9.75 -9.52
CA VAL A 45 5.79 10.60 -10.60
C VAL A 45 6.03 12.04 -10.18
N THR A 46 6.81 12.79 -10.96
CA THR A 46 7.12 14.20 -10.68
C THR A 46 6.59 15.04 -11.82
N MET A 47 5.89 16.13 -11.48
CA MET A 47 5.32 17.09 -12.42
C MET A 47 6.34 18.23 -12.71
N ASN A 48 6.10 19.02 -13.76
CA ASN A 48 6.93 20.15 -14.15
C ASN A 48 7.01 21.26 -13.09
N ASP A 49 5.95 21.43 -12.31
CA ASP A 49 5.87 22.39 -11.20
C ASP A 49 6.50 21.88 -9.90
N GLY A 50 7.08 20.68 -9.90
CA GLY A 50 7.72 20.05 -8.75
C GLY A 50 6.79 19.23 -7.85
N ALA A 51 5.47 19.23 -8.09
CA ALA A 51 4.57 18.33 -7.38
C ALA A 51 4.96 16.87 -7.65
N SER A 52 4.87 16.02 -6.64
CA SER A 52 5.22 14.60 -6.82
C SER A 52 4.34 13.70 -5.96
N ILE A 53 4.05 12.53 -6.50
CA ILE A 53 3.31 11.47 -5.84
C ILE A 53 4.04 10.14 -6.00
N LEU A 54 3.66 9.18 -5.15
CA LEU A 54 4.17 7.82 -5.23
C LEU A 54 3.12 6.90 -5.82
N ALA A 55 3.55 6.06 -6.76
CA ALA A 55 2.77 4.94 -7.27
C ALA A 55 3.36 3.65 -6.70
N ARG A 56 2.58 2.95 -5.88
CA ARG A 56 2.92 1.65 -5.33
C ARG A 56 2.21 0.57 -6.13
N LEU A 57 2.97 -0.36 -6.66
CA LEU A 57 2.49 -1.50 -7.42
C LEU A 57 2.89 -2.78 -6.68
N PRO A 58 1.93 -3.59 -6.18
CA PRO A 58 2.23 -4.87 -5.58
C PRO A 58 2.86 -5.83 -6.58
N CYS A 59 3.81 -6.65 -6.11
CA CYS A 59 4.36 -7.71 -6.93
C CYS A 59 3.27 -8.75 -7.26
N PRO A 60 3.22 -9.30 -8.47
CA PRO A 60 2.18 -10.26 -8.88
C PRO A 60 2.10 -11.52 -8.03
N LEU A 61 3.18 -11.84 -7.32
CA LEU A 61 3.26 -12.97 -6.39
C LEU A 61 2.77 -12.65 -4.97
N THR A 62 2.47 -11.37 -4.68
CA THR A 62 1.92 -10.97 -3.38
C THR A 62 0.48 -11.47 -3.26
N VAL A 63 0.19 -12.18 -2.19
CA VAL A 63 -1.14 -12.70 -1.88
C VAL A 63 -1.56 -12.28 -0.48
N PRO A 64 -2.86 -12.16 -0.22
CA PRO A 64 -3.98 -12.29 -1.14
C PRO A 64 -4.06 -11.08 -2.09
N ARG A 65 -4.26 -11.35 -3.37
CA ARG A 65 -4.47 -10.30 -4.37
C ARG A 65 -5.73 -9.51 -4.05
N ARG A 66 -5.77 -8.25 -4.47
CA ARG A 66 -6.90 -7.33 -4.30
C ARG A 66 -7.11 -6.91 -2.84
N LEU A 67 -7.22 -7.85 -1.91
CA LEU A 67 -7.48 -7.56 -0.50
C LEU A 67 -6.33 -6.83 0.19
N ALA A 68 -5.09 -7.08 -0.22
CA ALA A 68 -3.93 -6.42 0.36
C ALA A 68 -3.93 -4.90 0.12
N VAL A 69 -4.16 -4.48 -1.13
CA VAL A 69 -4.25 -3.05 -1.49
C VAL A 69 -5.51 -2.44 -0.87
N ALA A 70 -6.66 -3.13 -0.96
CA ALA A 70 -7.92 -2.66 -0.39
C ALA A 70 -7.80 -2.39 1.12
N SER A 71 -7.22 -3.34 1.86
CA SER A 71 -7.04 -3.19 3.31
C SER A 71 -6.06 -2.07 3.67
N GLU A 72 -4.99 -1.91 2.91
CA GLU A 72 -4.02 -0.86 3.16
C GLU A 72 -4.60 0.53 2.92
N VAL A 73 -5.36 0.71 1.83
CA VAL A 73 -6.06 1.97 1.53
C VAL A 73 -7.02 2.32 2.65
N ALA A 74 -7.90 1.40 3.01
CA ALA A 74 -8.90 1.61 4.06
C ALA A 74 -8.25 1.90 5.43
N ALA A 75 -7.14 1.23 5.74
CA ALA A 75 -6.38 1.48 6.97
C ALA A 75 -5.74 2.87 6.98
N LEU A 76 -5.13 3.31 5.88
CA LEU A 76 -4.55 4.65 5.77
C LEU A 76 -5.62 5.73 5.94
N ASP A 77 -6.78 5.57 5.33
CA ASP A 77 -7.87 6.54 5.44
C ASP A 77 -8.47 6.57 6.86
N LEU A 78 -8.62 5.41 7.52
CA LEU A 78 -9.03 5.34 8.93
C LEU A 78 -8.02 6.05 9.84
N LEU A 79 -6.74 5.79 9.67
CA LEU A 79 -5.67 6.42 10.45
C LEU A 79 -5.67 7.94 10.27
N ARG A 80 -5.79 8.39 9.01
CA ARG A 80 -5.83 9.81 8.68
C ARG A 80 -7.05 10.52 9.28
N ALA A 81 -8.22 9.88 9.24
CA ALA A 81 -9.45 10.39 9.85
C ALA A 81 -9.31 10.55 11.38
N ASN A 82 -8.47 9.72 12.02
CA ASN A 82 -8.16 9.80 13.44
C ASN A 82 -6.93 10.69 13.77
N GLY A 83 -6.49 11.52 12.82
CA GLY A 83 -5.41 12.47 13.02
C GLY A 83 -4.02 11.85 13.18
N ILE A 84 -3.81 10.67 12.63
CA ILE A 84 -2.49 10.05 12.48
C ILE A 84 -1.88 10.55 11.16
N PRO A 85 -0.64 11.08 11.16
CA PRO A 85 0.00 11.65 9.98
C PRO A 85 0.51 10.55 9.05
N VAL A 86 -0.38 10.03 8.23
CA VAL A 86 -0.08 9.03 7.18
C VAL A 86 -0.30 9.64 5.79
N PRO A 87 0.34 9.10 4.72
CA PRO A 87 0.14 9.57 3.36
C PRO A 87 -1.34 9.52 2.95
N GLN A 88 -1.80 10.55 2.25
CA GLN A 88 -3.12 10.52 1.63
C GLN A 88 -3.11 9.57 0.44
N VAL A 89 -4.12 8.70 0.35
CA VAL A 89 -4.37 7.91 -0.85
C VAL A 89 -5.14 8.79 -1.84
N LEU A 90 -4.61 8.91 -3.05
CA LEU A 90 -5.18 9.76 -4.11
C LEU A 90 -6.02 8.94 -5.10
N ALA A 91 -5.59 7.72 -5.40
CA ALA A 91 -6.31 6.78 -6.24
C ALA A 91 -5.76 5.37 -6.03
N TYR A 92 -6.60 4.37 -6.26
CA TYR A 92 -6.17 2.97 -6.23
C TYR A 92 -7.06 2.10 -7.13
N SER A 93 -6.58 0.92 -7.43
CA SER A 93 -7.37 -0.13 -8.07
C SER A 93 -6.90 -1.51 -7.66
N THR A 94 -7.84 -2.33 -7.25
CA THR A 94 -7.63 -3.73 -6.83
C THR A 94 -8.08 -4.73 -7.89
N GLY A 95 -8.71 -4.25 -8.97
CA GLY A 95 -9.31 -5.08 -10.02
C GLY A 95 -8.59 -5.00 -11.36
N LYS A 96 -9.27 -5.52 -12.39
CA LYS A 96 -8.84 -5.32 -13.78
C LYS A 96 -8.95 -3.84 -14.13
N ASN A 97 -7.88 -3.27 -14.64
CA ASN A 97 -7.80 -1.87 -15.05
C ASN A 97 -6.87 -1.72 -16.27
N ALA A 98 -6.83 -0.52 -16.86
CA ALA A 98 -6.02 -0.22 -18.03
C ALA A 98 -4.50 -0.31 -17.76
N ILE A 99 -4.06 -0.12 -16.52
CA ILE A 99 -2.66 -0.25 -16.12
C ILE A 99 -2.20 -1.72 -16.17
N SER A 100 -3.13 -2.67 -16.14
CA SER A 100 -2.88 -4.12 -16.08
C SER A 100 -2.17 -4.58 -14.80
N ALA A 101 -2.21 -3.78 -13.74
CA ALA A 101 -1.67 -4.08 -12.43
C ALA A 101 -2.53 -3.46 -11.33
N GLU A 102 -2.54 -4.07 -10.16
CA GLU A 102 -3.05 -3.41 -8.95
C GLU A 102 -2.12 -2.24 -8.61
N TYR A 103 -2.68 -1.15 -8.14
CA TYR A 103 -1.88 0.02 -7.78
C TYR A 103 -2.54 0.83 -6.66
N MET A 104 -1.72 1.63 -6.00
CA MET A 104 -2.14 2.69 -5.11
C MET A 104 -1.27 3.92 -5.39
N LEU A 105 -1.92 5.05 -5.69
CA LEU A 105 -1.29 6.37 -5.78
C LEU A 105 -1.46 7.07 -4.46
N MET A 106 -0.38 7.59 -3.92
CA MET A 106 -0.39 8.24 -2.62
C MET A 106 0.49 9.48 -2.61
N GLU A 107 0.22 10.34 -1.65
CA GLU A 107 1.04 11.49 -1.34
C GLU A 107 2.50 11.07 -1.11
N LYS A 108 3.43 11.85 -1.65
CA LYS A 108 4.84 11.75 -1.28
C LYS A 108 5.08 12.63 -0.06
N MET A 109 5.26 12.00 1.09
CA MET A 109 5.60 12.73 2.32
C MET A 109 6.92 13.48 2.17
N THR A 110 6.93 14.71 2.67
CA THR A 110 8.14 15.54 2.74
C THR A 110 8.94 15.20 3.99
N GLY A 111 10.26 15.36 3.93
CA GLY A 111 11.14 15.14 5.06
C GLY A 111 12.31 14.24 4.75
N LYS A 112 13.05 13.88 5.78
CA LYS A 112 14.18 12.96 5.73
C LYS A 112 13.89 11.73 6.59
N PRO A 113 14.35 10.53 6.21
CA PRO A 113 14.26 9.38 7.09
C PRO A 113 14.91 9.67 8.44
N LEU A 114 14.23 9.33 9.53
CA LEU A 114 14.73 9.60 10.88
C LEU A 114 16.09 8.94 11.11
N SER A 115 16.35 7.77 10.54
CA SER A 115 17.64 7.08 10.58
C SER A 115 18.80 7.92 10.04
N CYS A 116 18.56 8.80 9.08
CA CYS A 116 19.57 9.66 8.48
C CYS A 116 19.95 10.85 9.36
N VAL A 117 19.09 11.25 10.29
CA VAL A 117 19.27 12.46 11.11
C VAL A 117 19.48 12.15 12.59
N TRP A 118 19.07 10.97 13.04
CA TRP A 118 19.04 10.58 14.46
C TRP A 118 20.35 10.83 15.22
N VAL A 119 21.47 10.50 14.60
CA VAL A 119 22.80 10.64 15.21
C VAL A 119 23.25 12.10 15.37
N HIS A 120 22.61 13.01 14.65
CA HIS A 120 22.93 14.45 14.66
C HIS A 120 21.97 15.27 15.55
N LEU A 121 20.91 14.62 16.09
CA LEU A 121 19.95 15.28 16.96
C LEU A 121 20.50 15.44 18.37
N THR A 122 20.15 16.54 19.01
CA THR A 122 20.36 16.75 20.46
C THR A 122 19.40 15.85 21.25
N ASP A 123 19.67 15.67 22.54
CA ASP A 123 18.81 14.85 23.39
C ASP A 123 17.40 15.48 23.53
N ASP A 124 17.29 16.80 23.56
CA ASP A 124 16.00 17.50 23.59
C ASP A 124 15.19 17.27 22.31
N GLU A 125 15.83 17.26 21.14
CA GLU A 125 15.17 16.96 19.87
C GLU A 125 14.72 15.50 19.81
N ARG A 126 15.55 14.57 20.25
CA ARG A 126 15.19 13.15 20.38
C ARG A 126 13.99 12.96 21.29
N PHE A 127 14.00 13.62 22.46
CA PHE A 127 12.90 13.57 23.41
C PHE A 127 11.59 14.08 22.80
N LYS A 128 11.63 15.19 22.09
CA LYS A 128 10.44 15.71 21.37
C LYS A 128 9.89 14.74 20.34
N ILE A 129 10.76 14.08 19.58
CA ILE A 129 10.34 13.08 18.60
C ILE A 129 9.73 11.85 19.29
N LEU A 130 10.36 11.34 20.35
CA LEU A 130 9.82 10.22 21.12
C LEU A 130 8.46 10.57 21.73
N HIS A 131 8.30 11.77 22.25
CA HIS A 131 7.01 12.23 22.77
C HIS A 131 5.93 12.27 21.70
N GLN A 132 6.25 12.71 20.48
CA GLN A 132 5.31 12.68 19.35
C GLN A 132 4.94 11.23 18.96
N ILE A 133 5.89 10.30 18.95
CA ILE A 133 5.62 8.88 18.67
C ILE A 133 4.66 8.31 19.73
N VAL A 134 4.95 8.51 21.01
CA VAL A 134 4.08 8.05 22.12
C VAL A 134 2.67 8.65 22.00
N THR A 135 2.59 9.94 21.63
CA THR A 135 1.28 10.59 21.41
C THR A 135 0.51 9.95 20.25
N MET A 136 1.17 9.59 19.17
CA MET A 136 0.53 8.87 18.05
C MET A 136 0.11 7.45 18.46
N GLU A 137 0.96 6.73 19.18
CA GLU A 137 0.62 5.41 19.71
C GLU A 137 -0.59 5.46 20.66
N ALA A 138 -0.64 6.45 21.56
CA ALA A 138 -1.79 6.66 22.44
C ALA A 138 -3.09 6.86 21.66
N LYS A 139 -3.06 7.61 20.55
CA LYS A 139 -4.22 7.76 19.66
C LYS A 139 -4.62 6.44 19.02
N LEU A 140 -3.65 5.62 18.57
CA LEU A 140 -3.92 4.30 17.99
C LEU A 140 -4.58 3.37 19.00
N PHE A 141 -4.07 3.31 20.22
CA PHE A 141 -4.63 2.47 21.30
C PHE A 141 -6.01 2.97 21.79
N ALA A 142 -6.30 4.25 21.63
CA ALA A 142 -7.61 4.81 21.98
C ALA A 142 -8.70 4.56 20.92
N MET A 143 -8.33 4.02 19.75
CA MET A 143 -9.33 3.70 18.72
C MET A 143 -10.07 2.42 19.10
N GLU A 144 -11.36 2.54 19.36
CA GLU A 144 -12.23 1.40 19.60
C GLU A 144 -12.70 0.81 18.27
N LEU A 145 -12.33 -0.45 18.02
CA LEU A 145 -12.77 -1.20 16.85
C LEU A 145 -13.73 -2.31 17.29
N PRO A 146 -14.82 -2.56 16.53
CA PRO A 146 -15.86 -3.51 16.94
C PRO A 146 -15.43 -4.97 16.89
N ALA A 147 -14.30 -5.28 16.23
CA ALA A 147 -13.78 -6.65 16.10
C ALA A 147 -12.30 -6.66 15.75
N SER A 148 -11.70 -7.86 15.80
CA SER A 148 -10.36 -8.12 15.24
C SER A 148 -10.49 -8.52 13.78
N GLY A 149 -9.62 -7.99 12.92
CA GLY A 149 -9.63 -8.28 11.49
C GLY A 149 -8.80 -7.26 10.69
N SER A 150 -8.91 -7.29 9.38
CA SER A 150 -8.36 -6.26 8.50
C SER A 150 -9.46 -5.28 8.11
N ILE A 151 -9.05 -4.02 7.91
CA ILE A 151 -9.96 -2.93 7.60
C ILE A 151 -10.14 -2.84 6.08
N TYR A 152 -11.38 -2.60 5.64
CA TYR A 152 -11.73 -2.49 4.23
C TYR A 152 -12.82 -1.44 4.03
N TYR A 153 -12.96 -0.99 2.81
CA TYR A 153 -14.24 -0.45 2.35
C TYR A 153 -15.18 -1.59 1.98
N SER A 154 -16.44 -1.48 2.34
CA SER A 154 -17.45 -2.54 2.12
C SER A 154 -17.61 -2.89 0.65
N TYR A 155 -17.42 -1.92 -0.26
CA TYR A 155 -17.50 -2.11 -1.71
C TYR A 155 -16.29 -2.85 -2.31
N ASP A 156 -15.15 -2.92 -1.60
CA ASP A 156 -13.98 -3.67 -2.02
C ASP A 156 -14.07 -5.17 -1.67
N LEU A 157 -15.00 -5.53 -0.78
CA LEU A 157 -15.20 -6.90 -0.36
C LEU A 157 -16.25 -7.62 -1.21
N PRO A 158 -16.06 -8.92 -1.48
CA PRO A 158 -17.13 -9.75 -2.03
C PRO A 158 -18.38 -9.69 -1.14
N PRO A 159 -19.60 -9.65 -1.71
CA PRO A 159 -20.84 -9.61 -0.92
C PRO A 159 -20.99 -10.77 0.06
N THR A 160 -20.37 -11.91 -0.24
CA THR A 160 -20.42 -13.14 0.58
C THR A 160 -19.41 -13.12 1.74
N MET A 161 -18.49 -12.14 1.79
CA MET A 161 -17.50 -12.07 2.86
C MET A 161 -18.13 -11.46 4.12
N PRO A 162 -18.06 -12.15 5.27
CA PRO A 162 -18.50 -11.59 6.54
C PRO A 162 -17.76 -10.29 6.86
N ARG A 163 -18.49 -9.27 7.30
CA ARG A 163 -17.95 -7.98 7.69
C ARG A 163 -18.74 -7.37 8.84
N ILE A 164 -18.08 -6.51 9.59
CA ILE A 164 -18.66 -5.72 10.68
C ILE A 164 -18.34 -4.27 10.39
N ASP A 165 -19.36 -3.42 10.27
CA ASP A 165 -19.17 -2.00 9.97
C ASP A 165 -18.52 -1.28 11.15
N ILE A 166 -17.64 -0.31 10.86
CA ILE A 166 -16.98 0.53 11.87
C ILE A 166 -17.88 1.75 12.10
N PRO A 167 -18.43 1.94 13.32
CA PRO A 167 -19.30 3.07 13.64
C PRO A 167 -18.59 4.41 13.44
N GLY A 168 -19.35 5.43 13.02
CA GLY A 168 -18.82 6.80 12.85
C GLY A 168 -18.12 7.06 11.51
N PHE A 169 -18.15 6.08 10.59
CA PHE A 169 -17.57 6.22 9.26
C PHE A 169 -18.62 5.97 8.18
N ASP A 170 -19.28 7.04 7.72
CA ASP A 170 -20.34 6.99 6.69
C ASP A 170 -19.83 6.52 5.32
N ASN A 171 -18.51 6.47 5.12
CA ASN A 171 -17.86 6.01 3.91
C ASN A 171 -17.79 4.48 3.75
N GLY A 172 -18.44 3.72 4.63
CA GLY A 172 -18.54 2.27 4.54
C GLY A 172 -17.29 1.50 4.95
N LEU A 173 -16.49 2.04 5.90
CA LEU A 173 -15.40 1.28 6.50
C LEU A 173 -15.93 0.13 7.33
N CYS A 174 -15.32 -1.04 7.17
CA CYS A 174 -15.69 -2.26 7.86
C CYS A 174 -14.47 -3.12 8.20
N ILE A 175 -14.65 -4.04 9.14
CA ILE A 175 -13.69 -5.09 9.47
C ILE A 175 -14.12 -6.37 8.76
N GLY A 176 -13.19 -6.96 8.03
CA GLY A 176 -13.35 -8.25 7.36
C GLY A 176 -12.29 -9.26 7.79
N SER A 177 -12.15 -10.34 7.04
CA SER A 177 -11.15 -11.37 7.30
C SER A 177 -9.73 -10.82 7.33
N ILE A 178 -8.87 -11.39 8.17
CA ILE A 178 -7.47 -10.98 8.30
C ILE A 178 -6.75 -11.17 6.96
N CYS A 179 -6.09 -10.10 6.51
CA CYS A 179 -5.23 -10.09 5.33
C CYS A 179 -3.76 -10.24 5.76
N THR A 180 -3.23 -11.44 5.65
CA THR A 180 -1.80 -11.69 5.89
C THR A 180 -1.05 -11.73 4.57
N LEU A 181 -0.12 -10.80 4.36
CA LEU A 181 0.71 -10.78 3.16
C LEU A 181 1.68 -11.96 3.14
N SER A 182 1.72 -12.65 2.03
CA SER A 182 2.70 -13.70 1.73
C SER A 182 3.11 -13.65 0.27
N VAL A 183 4.21 -14.32 -0.07
CA VAL A 183 4.64 -14.52 -1.46
C VAL A 183 4.21 -15.91 -1.89
N ALA A 184 3.44 -16.00 -2.97
CA ALA A 184 3.08 -17.28 -3.57
C ALA A 184 4.33 -17.95 -4.14
N VAL A 185 4.79 -19.02 -3.51
CA VAL A 185 5.86 -19.87 -4.01
C VAL A 185 5.23 -20.88 -4.96
N ARG A 186 5.57 -20.81 -6.25
CA ARG A 186 5.23 -21.89 -7.18
C ARG A 186 6.01 -23.14 -6.76
N ARG A 187 5.34 -24.11 -6.16
CA ARG A 187 5.88 -25.47 -6.09
C ARG A 187 5.92 -25.99 -7.52
N THR A 188 7.10 -26.05 -8.12
CA THR A 188 7.35 -26.92 -9.27
C THR A 188 7.15 -28.33 -8.78
N GLN A 189 6.03 -28.95 -9.15
CA GLN A 189 5.90 -30.40 -9.03
C GLN A 189 7.00 -31.01 -9.91
N ARG A 190 8.08 -31.45 -9.30
CA ARG A 190 8.95 -32.44 -9.91
C ARG A 190 8.14 -33.74 -9.94
N SER A 191 7.51 -34.01 -11.08
CA SER A 191 7.08 -35.34 -11.47
C SER A 191 8.33 -36.16 -11.65
N GLY A 192 8.65 -36.96 -10.66
CA GLY A 192 9.80 -37.87 -10.65
C GLY A 192 9.48 -39.04 -9.76
N HIS A 193 8.47 -39.81 -10.14
CA HIS A 193 8.37 -41.19 -9.68
C HIS A 193 9.55 -41.97 -10.25
N ARG A 194 10.47 -42.38 -9.41
CA ARG A 194 11.24 -43.60 -9.60
C ARG A 194 10.86 -44.53 -8.47
N PRO A 195 10.27 -45.72 -8.79
CA PRO A 195 10.09 -46.73 -7.78
C PRO A 195 11.46 -47.35 -7.46
N TRP A 196 11.80 -47.38 -6.20
CA TRP A 196 12.90 -48.19 -5.71
C TRP A 196 12.46 -49.65 -5.74
N SER A 197 12.98 -50.38 -6.70
CA SER A 197 12.93 -51.86 -6.68
C SER A 197 13.99 -52.33 -5.71
N SER A 198 13.54 -53.22 -4.84
CA SER A 198 14.27 -54.09 -3.93
C SER A 198 15.53 -54.75 -4.54
N TYR A 199 16.62 -54.69 -3.79
CA TYR A 199 17.49 -55.84 -3.46
C TYR A 199 18.09 -55.59 -2.07
#